data_7f8b4b9e04bd5f489c088212ab007214
#
_entry.id   7f8b4b9e04bd5f489c088212ab007214
#
_cell.length_a   1.000
_cell.length_b   1.000
_cell.length_c   1.000
_cell.angle_alpha   90.00
_cell.angle_beta   90.00
_cell.angle_gamma   90.00
#
_symmetry.space_group_name_H-M   'P 1'
#
loop_
_entity.id
_entity.type
_entity.pdbx_description
1 polymer ?
#
loop_
_entity_poly.entity_id
_entity_poly.type
_entity_poly.pdbx_seq_one_letter_code
_entity_poly.pdbx_strand_id
1 'polypeptide(L)'
;LYFAQSGCTDPQATNYNPSALINDGSCNYPNSNYGLNWVANLSDTLQENSGLIRLGTFLYTFNDSGAGSYLYEMDTNGILIRTLTVQGATNVDWEAISANSSHVFIGDVGNNAGNRIDLCIYRIPIQEMVQDTVQAEKMVFHWEDQTQFASQPNANNYDCEAFFAREDSLVLFSKNWTDLKTRRYSLPVFWSDTLSATCIDSFNVDGLITDACYDASLNEAYLLGYKNNGSNFYTSFIWCLWDFPNHHYFGGNKRRIEIGNVLNVSQTEGITLSANHQGFVSSEKVVSIITLAPKLFRFQFNSYFESLAEIPTPSSDLPFQIITQNGNEWHEIYISGNFSSPSLCDLQGRDLCFLKTANTLKTFHHGIALLTLGTKTTLLYLP
;
A
#
# COMPACT_ATOMS: atom_id res chain seq x y z
N LEU A 1 5.67 23.25 30.38
CA LEU A 1 5.87 22.50 29.15
C LEU A 1 4.77 21.43 29.09
N TYR A 2 3.75 21.64 28.26
CA TYR A 2 2.79 20.58 27.92
C TYR A 2 3.50 19.66 26.93
N PHE A 3 3.80 18.44 27.32
CA PHE A 3 4.22 17.41 26.35
C PHE A 3 2.98 16.98 25.56
N ALA A 4 3.10 16.93 24.24
CA ALA A 4 2.05 16.36 23.40
C ALA A 4 1.85 14.89 23.81
N GLN A 5 0.61 14.53 24.13
CA GLN A 5 0.29 13.16 24.52
C GLN A 5 0.38 12.26 23.29
N SER A 6 1.14 11.16 23.38
CA SER A 6 1.19 10.12 22.35
C SER A 6 0.14 9.03 22.63
N GLY A 7 -0.30 8.37 21.57
CA GLY A 7 -1.30 7.30 21.61
C GLY A 7 -1.89 7.05 20.24
N CYS A 8 -2.90 6.20 20.16
CA CYS A 8 -3.62 5.97 18.91
C CYS A 8 -4.48 7.19 18.54
N THR A 9 -4.22 7.77 17.37
CA THR A 9 -4.92 8.96 16.85
C THR A 9 -6.03 8.64 15.87
N ASP A 10 -6.21 7.37 15.46
CA ASP A 10 -7.21 6.97 14.48
C ASP A 10 -8.56 6.65 15.13
N PRO A 11 -9.64 7.40 14.81
CA PRO A 11 -10.98 7.15 15.37
C PRO A 11 -11.58 5.78 15.02
N GLN A 12 -11.10 5.10 13.97
CA GLN A 12 -11.54 3.73 13.63
C GLN A 12 -10.92 2.64 14.51
N ALA A 13 -9.88 2.97 15.26
CA ALA A 13 -9.22 2.02 16.15
C ALA A 13 -10.04 1.79 17.43
N THR A 14 -9.99 0.56 17.93
CA THR A 14 -10.68 0.17 19.17
C THR A 14 -10.11 0.83 20.43
N ASN A 15 -8.85 1.29 20.35
CA ASN A 15 -8.13 1.98 21.40
C ASN A 15 -7.83 3.45 21.07
N TYR A 16 -8.68 4.08 20.25
CA TYR A 16 -8.58 5.50 19.94
C TYR A 16 -8.48 6.36 21.19
N ASN A 17 -7.53 7.28 21.20
CA ASN A 17 -7.36 8.24 22.28
C ASN A 17 -7.58 9.67 21.75
N PRO A 18 -8.73 10.30 22.00
CA PRO A 18 -9.04 11.64 21.48
C PRO A 18 -8.13 12.75 22.05
N SER A 19 -7.34 12.45 23.09
CA SER A 19 -6.35 13.37 23.67
C SER A 19 -4.95 13.18 23.09
N ALA A 20 -4.71 12.14 22.28
CA ALA A 20 -3.43 11.92 21.61
C ALA A 20 -3.26 12.92 20.47
N LEU A 21 -2.10 13.58 20.45
CA LEU A 21 -1.69 14.52 19.39
C LEU A 21 -0.58 13.93 18.53
N ILE A 22 0.03 12.83 18.94
CA ILE A 22 1.10 12.14 18.24
C ILE A 22 0.70 10.66 18.14
N ASN A 23 0.62 10.14 16.92
CA ASN A 23 0.45 8.71 16.69
C ASN A 23 1.71 7.97 17.13
N ASP A 24 1.57 6.99 18.03
CA ASP A 24 2.66 6.15 18.51
C ASP A 24 2.68 4.74 17.89
N GLY A 25 1.84 4.51 16.86
CA GLY A 25 1.70 3.23 16.18
C GLY A 25 0.97 2.15 16.97
N SER A 26 0.33 2.51 18.10
CA SER A 26 -0.39 1.57 18.98
C SER A 26 -1.83 1.29 18.57
N CYS A 27 -2.33 1.86 17.46
CA CYS A 27 -3.70 1.66 17.02
C CYS A 27 -4.00 0.18 16.76
N ASN A 28 -5.10 -0.29 17.35
CA ASN A 28 -5.64 -1.63 17.15
C ASN A 28 -6.98 -1.55 16.41
N TYR A 29 -7.11 -2.33 15.34
CA TYR A 29 -8.32 -2.31 14.52
C TYR A 29 -9.17 -3.56 14.75
N PRO A 30 -10.50 -3.46 14.61
CA PRO A 30 -11.35 -4.64 14.61
C PRO A 30 -11.03 -5.52 13.40
N ASN A 31 -11.38 -6.80 13.48
CA ASN A 31 -11.26 -7.71 12.36
C ASN A 31 -11.94 -7.10 11.12
N SER A 32 -11.17 -6.96 10.06
CA SER A 32 -11.61 -6.33 8.81
C SER A 32 -11.66 -7.37 7.70
N ASN A 33 -12.77 -7.40 6.97
CA ASN A 33 -12.96 -8.32 5.85
C ASN A 33 -13.44 -7.54 4.63
N TYR A 34 -12.90 -7.86 3.47
CA TYR A 34 -13.29 -7.26 2.20
C TYR A 34 -13.37 -8.32 1.11
N GLY A 35 -14.51 -8.45 0.46
CA GLY A 35 -14.63 -9.32 -0.72
C GLY A 35 -14.08 -8.61 -1.95
N LEU A 36 -13.01 -9.15 -2.54
CA LEU A 36 -12.46 -8.61 -3.77
C LEU A 36 -13.48 -8.65 -4.91
N ASN A 37 -13.55 -7.60 -5.71
CA ASN A 37 -14.40 -7.53 -6.88
C ASN A 37 -13.73 -8.24 -8.05
N TRP A 38 -14.29 -9.38 -8.49
CA TRP A 38 -13.77 -10.12 -9.64
C TRP A 38 -13.85 -9.26 -10.91
N VAL A 39 -12.76 -9.27 -11.69
CA VAL A 39 -12.66 -8.59 -12.98
C VAL A 39 -12.68 -9.62 -14.10
N ALA A 40 -11.72 -10.57 -14.10
CA ALA A 40 -11.58 -11.57 -15.14
C ALA A 40 -10.81 -12.80 -14.65
N ASN A 41 -10.99 -13.91 -15.35
CA ASN A 41 -9.97 -14.96 -15.38
C ASN A 41 -8.88 -14.50 -16.36
N LEU A 42 -7.64 -14.62 -15.95
CA LEU A 42 -6.50 -14.29 -16.80
C LEU A 42 -6.25 -15.40 -17.82
N SER A 43 -5.48 -15.08 -18.87
CA SER A 43 -5.05 -16.06 -19.89
C SER A 43 -4.23 -17.19 -19.24
N ASP A 44 -4.33 -18.39 -19.79
CA ASP A 44 -3.45 -19.51 -19.42
C ASP A 44 -1.94 -19.21 -19.64
N THR A 45 -1.61 -18.18 -20.43
CA THR A 45 -0.25 -17.65 -20.53
C THR A 45 0.25 -17.07 -19.21
N LEU A 46 -0.65 -16.64 -18.32
CA LEU A 46 -0.39 -16.02 -17.02
C LEU A 46 -0.72 -16.96 -15.86
N GLN A 47 -0.54 -18.26 -16.04
CA GLN A 47 -0.97 -19.26 -15.05
C GLN A 47 -0.20 -19.18 -13.72
N GLU A 48 1.05 -18.74 -13.77
CA GLU A 48 1.96 -18.57 -12.61
C GLU A 48 2.35 -17.09 -12.45
N ASN A 49 1.36 -16.17 -12.69
CA ASN A 49 1.66 -14.75 -12.58
C ASN A 49 2.03 -14.39 -11.14
N SER A 50 3.19 -13.74 -11.00
CA SER A 50 3.72 -13.23 -9.75
C SER A 50 4.07 -11.75 -9.90
N GLY A 51 3.76 -10.95 -8.86
CA GLY A 51 3.93 -9.52 -8.88
C GLY A 51 3.01 -8.77 -9.86
N LEU A 52 2.67 -7.53 -9.54
CA LEU A 52 1.79 -6.71 -10.37
C LEU A 52 2.13 -5.23 -10.24
N ILE A 53 2.34 -4.53 -11.37
CA ILE A 53 2.43 -3.07 -11.37
C ILE A 53 1.45 -2.44 -12.37
N ARG A 54 1.11 -1.19 -12.11
CA ARG A 54 0.37 -0.35 -13.05
C ARG A 54 1.26 0.77 -13.60
N LEU A 55 1.38 0.85 -14.93
CA LEU A 55 2.04 1.95 -15.62
C LEU A 55 1.02 2.61 -16.57
N GLY A 56 0.65 3.84 -16.28
CA GLY A 56 -0.40 4.53 -17.03
C GLY A 56 -1.74 3.81 -16.94
N THR A 57 -2.24 3.30 -18.07
CA THR A 57 -3.52 2.59 -18.18
C THR A 57 -3.37 1.07 -18.24
N PHE A 58 -2.15 0.55 -18.25
CA PHE A 58 -1.85 -0.88 -18.38
C PHE A 58 -1.34 -1.46 -17.07
N LEU A 59 -1.55 -2.76 -16.93
CA LEU A 59 -0.99 -3.60 -15.88
C LEU A 59 0.12 -4.45 -16.46
N TYR A 60 1.19 -4.67 -15.68
CA TYR A 60 2.32 -5.51 -16.07
C TYR A 60 2.55 -6.56 -14.99
N THR A 61 2.79 -7.79 -15.43
CA THR A 61 3.11 -8.93 -14.60
C THR A 61 4.10 -9.82 -15.33
N PHE A 62 4.55 -10.88 -14.70
CA PHE A 62 5.37 -11.95 -15.29
C PHE A 62 4.93 -13.30 -14.72
N ASN A 63 5.41 -14.40 -15.28
CA ASN A 63 5.30 -15.69 -14.62
C ASN A 63 6.55 -15.93 -13.78
N ASP A 64 6.37 -16.57 -12.67
CA ASP A 64 7.37 -16.99 -11.71
C ASP A 64 8.44 -17.94 -12.35
N SER A 65 9.10 -18.75 -11.59
CA SER A 65 10.25 -19.57 -11.94
C SER A 65 10.03 -20.49 -13.15
N GLY A 66 11.08 -20.68 -13.95
CA GLY A 66 11.09 -21.60 -15.12
C GLY A 66 10.39 -21.06 -16.36
N ALA A 67 9.74 -19.90 -16.31
CA ALA A 67 9.28 -19.17 -17.48
C ALA A 67 10.45 -18.44 -18.17
N GLY A 68 10.24 -17.97 -19.40
CA GLY A 68 11.21 -17.09 -20.05
C GLY A 68 11.26 -15.71 -19.39
N SER A 69 12.27 -14.91 -19.75
CA SER A 69 12.40 -13.52 -19.28
C SER A 69 11.42 -12.61 -20.02
N TYR A 70 10.15 -12.68 -19.64
CA TYR A 70 9.06 -11.95 -20.28
C TYR A 70 8.27 -11.12 -19.27
N LEU A 71 7.87 -9.92 -19.69
CA LEU A 71 6.81 -9.14 -19.06
C LEU A 71 5.56 -9.22 -19.92
N TYR A 72 4.42 -9.31 -19.28
CA TYR A 72 3.11 -9.36 -19.90
C TYR A 72 2.35 -8.07 -19.60
N GLU A 73 1.98 -7.34 -20.67
CA GLU A 73 1.15 -6.15 -20.57
C GLU A 73 -0.31 -6.54 -20.79
N MET A 74 -1.17 -6.13 -19.89
CA MET A 74 -2.61 -6.33 -19.98
C MET A 74 -3.37 -5.03 -19.70
N ASP A 75 -4.60 -4.95 -20.19
CA ASP A 75 -5.49 -3.86 -19.81
C ASP A 75 -6.07 -4.08 -18.39
N THR A 76 -6.78 -3.07 -17.88
CA THR A 76 -7.42 -3.14 -16.56
C THR A 76 -8.66 -4.05 -16.52
N ASN A 77 -9.02 -4.72 -17.63
CA ASN A 77 -10.01 -5.78 -17.69
C ASN A 77 -9.37 -7.17 -17.75
N GLY A 78 -8.03 -7.26 -17.64
CA GLY A 78 -7.28 -8.52 -17.65
C GLY A 78 -7.03 -9.10 -19.03
N ILE A 79 -7.23 -8.32 -20.09
CA ILE A 79 -6.98 -8.76 -21.47
C ILE A 79 -5.49 -8.58 -21.76
N LEU A 80 -4.80 -9.68 -22.09
CA LEU A 80 -3.40 -9.65 -22.54
C LEU A 80 -3.27 -8.86 -23.84
N ILE A 81 -2.45 -7.81 -23.84
CA ILE A 81 -2.22 -6.93 -24.98
C ILE A 81 -0.97 -7.33 -25.75
N ARG A 82 0.15 -7.53 -25.04
CA ARG A 82 1.43 -7.93 -25.66
C ARG A 82 2.36 -8.58 -24.62
N THR A 83 3.42 -9.18 -25.15
CA THR A 83 4.53 -9.75 -24.36
C THR A 83 5.80 -8.99 -24.69
N LEU A 84 6.52 -8.52 -23.67
CA LEU A 84 7.82 -7.86 -23.81
C LEU A 84 8.92 -8.88 -23.48
N THR A 85 9.96 -8.95 -24.31
CA THR A 85 11.17 -9.71 -24.02
C THR A 85 12.14 -8.86 -23.22
N VAL A 86 12.59 -9.37 -22.07
CA VAL A 86 13.56 -8.67 -21.20
C VAL A 86 14.97 -9.21 -21.49
N GLN A 87 15.70 -8.52 -22.36
CA GLN A 87 17.09 -8.86 -22.68
C GLN A 87 18.03 -8.50 -21.53
N GLY A 88 19.10 -9.28 -21.35
CA GLY A 88 20.02 -9.11 -20.24
C GLY A 88 19.56 -9.71 -18.92
N ALA A 89 18.36 -10.30 -18.89
CA ALA A 89 17.80 -10.97 -17.72
C ALA A 89 17.64 -12.47 -17.94
N THR A 90 17.65 -13.18 -16.83
CA THR A 90 17.27 -14.60 -16.74
C THR A 90 16.23 -14.73 -15.66
N ASN A 91 15.13 -15.42 -15.90
CA ASN A 91 14.16 -15.74 -14.88
C ASN A 91 14.61 -17.04 -14.18
N VAL A 92 15.23 -16.88 -13.01
CA VAL A 92 15.56 -18.04 -12.13
C VAL A 92 14.38 -18.24 -11.17
N ASP A 93 13.93 -17.15 -10.52
CA ASP A 93 12.84 -17.15 -9.56
C ASP A 93 12.34 -15.69 -9.38
N TRP A 94 11.68 -15.18 -10.43
CA TRP A 94 11.13 -13.82 -10.40
C TRP A 94 9.89 -13.80 -9.52
N GLU A 95 9.85 -12.88 -8.54
CA GLU A 95 8.80 -12.87 -7.54
C GLU A 95 8.17 -11.48 -7.32
N ALA A 96 8.86 -10.42 -7.68
CA ALA A 96 8.36 -9.08 -7.42
C ALA A 96 8.64 -8.13 -8.58
N ILE A 97 7.74 -7.17 -8.79
CA ILE A 97 7.92 -6.08 -9.75
C ILE A 97 7.46 -4.76 -9.13
N SER A 98 8.22 -3.70 -9.36
CA SER A 98 7.84 -2.36 -8.93
C SER A 98 8.39 -1.30 -9.88
N ALA A 99 7.96 -0.06 -9.72
CA ALA A 99 8.46 1.05 -10.53
C ALA A 99 8.56 2.33 -9.70
N ASN A 100 9.52 3.19 -10.10
CA ASN A 100 9.54 4.60 -9.69
C ASN A 100 9.31 5.49 -10.93
N SER A 101 9.59 6.79 -10.82
CA SER A 101 9.40 7.74 -11.93
C SER A 101 10.32 7.46 -13.14
N SER A 102 11.40 6.69 -12.98
CA SER A 102 12.42 6.51 -14.00
C SER A 102 12.63 5.09 -14.48
N HIS A 103 12.36 4.09 -13.65
CA HIS A 103 12.68 2.68 -13.92
C HIS A 103 11.59 1.72 -13.44
N VAL A 104 11.50 0.59 -14.14
CA VAL A 104 10.86 -0.64 -13.67
C VAL A 104 11.94 -1.55 -13.08
N PHE A 105 11.62 -2.21 -11.98
CA PHE A 105 12.49 -3.15 -11.27
C PHE A 105 11.82 -4.51 -11.17
N ILE A 106 12.55 -5.57 -11.52
CA ILE A 106 12.09 -6.96 -11.42
C ILE A 106 13.00 -7.67 -10.42
N GLY A 107 12.44 -8.29 -9.42
CA GLY A 107 13.17 -9.05 -8.40
C GLY A 107 13.30 -10.52 -8.78
N ASP A 108 14.51 -10.96 -9.04
CA ASP A 108 14.89 -12.38 -9.11
C ASP A 108 15.37 -12.77 -7.70
N VAL A 109 14.41 -12.86 -6.79
CA VAL A 109 14.63 -12.85 -5.34
C VAL A 109 14.00 -14.02 -4.61
N GLY A 110 13.21 -14.86 -5.29
CA GLY A 110 12.66 -16.07 -4.73
C GLY A 110 13.78 -17.00 -4.22
N ASN A 111 13.62 -17.49 -3.02
CA ASN A 111 14.62 -18.29 -2.34
C ASN A 111 13.96 -19.27 -1.35
N ASN A 112 12.93 -19.95 -1.80
CA ASN A 112 12.13 -20.92 -1.04
C ASN A 112 12.98 -21.95 -0.28
N ALA A 113 14.12 -22.34 -0.88
CA ALA A 113 15.06 -23.27 -0.26
C ALA A 113 16.10 -22.59 0.66
N GLY A 114 16.18 -21.28 0.69
CA GLY A 114 17.12 -20.51 1.53
C GLY A 114 18.59 -20.70 1.15
N ASN A 115 18.91 -21.14 -0.07
CA ASN A 115 20.27 -21.49 -0.47
C ASN A 115 20.81 -20.70 -1.66
N ARG A 116 20.09 -19.75 -2.19
CA ARG A 116 20.52 -18.91 -3.31
C ARG A 116 21.60 -17.90 -2.87
N ILE A 117 22.59 -17.73 -3.74
CA ILE A 117 23.73 -16.80 -3.58
C ILE A 117 23.81 -15.80 -4.74
N ASP A 118 22.81 -15.80 -5.63
CA ASP A 118 22.77 -15.07 -6.90
C ASP A 118 21.57 -14.11 -7.00
N LEU A 119 20.98 -13.78 -5.85
CA LEU A 119 19.83 -12.86 -5.78
C LEU A 119 20.14 -11.55 -6.49
N CYS A 120 19.19 -11.06 -7.27
CA CYS A 120 19.39 -9.83 -8.02
C CYS A 120 18.09 -9.08 -8.29
N ILE A 121 18.25 -7.79 -8.62
CA ILE A 121 17.21 -6.93 -9.16
C ILE A 121 17.59 -6.60 -10.61
N TYR A 122 16.68 -6.76 -11.53
CA TYR A 122 16.79 -6.25 -12.89
C TYR A 122 16.17 -4.87 -12.98
N ARG A 123 16.89 -3.91 -13.53
CA ARG A 123 16.45 -2.52 -13.70
C ARG A 123 16.27 -2.21 -15.19
N ILE A 124 15.11 -1.66 -15.55
CA ILE A 124 14.74 -1.31 -16.92
C ILE A 124 14.33 0.16 -16.97
N PRO A 125 14.89 1.00 -17.85
CA PRO A 125 14.41 2.38 -18.02
C PRO A 125 12.94 2.42 -18.41
N ILE A 126 12.12 3.21 -17.71
CA ILE A 126 10.66 3.21 -17.92
C ILE A 126 10.25 3.62 -19.36
N GLN A 127 11.06 4.47 -20.02
CA GLN A 127 10.83 4.86 -21.40
C GLN A 127 10.96 3.70 -22.41
N GLU A 128 11.64 2.61 -22.04
CA GLU A 128 11.76 1.43 -22.90
C GLU A 128 10.51 0.55 -22.86
N MET A 129 9.64 0.72 -21.89
CA MET A 129 8.43 -0.10 -21.71
C MET A 129 7.43 0.03 -22.89
N VAL A 130 7.64 0.96 -23.80
CA VAL A 130 6.87 1.08 -25.04
C VAL A 130 7.34 0.11 -26.14
N GLN A 131 8.51 -0.55 -25.97
CA GLN A 131 9.11 -1.49 -26.93
C GLN A 131 8.65 -2.93 -26.62
N ASP A 132 8.72 -3.81 -27.62
CA ASP A 132 8.46 -5.25 -27.46
C ASP A 132 9.70 -6.00 -26.90
N THR A 133 10.85 -5.33 -26.90
CA THR A 133 12.10 -5.84 -26.33
C THR A 133 12.74 -4.70 -25.54
N VAL A 134 12.99 -4.96 -24.26
CA VAL A 134 13.57 -4.01 -23.31
C VAL A 134 14.91 -4.53 -22.81
N GLN A 135 15.84 -3.61 -22.46
CA GLN A 135 17.17 -3.95 -21.97
C GLN A 135 17.20 -3.82 -20.45
N ALA A 136 17.50 -4.91 -19.76
CA ALA A 136 17.67 -4.92 -18.30
C ALA A 136 19.14 -4.82 -17.89
N GLU A 137 19.40 -4.09 -16.82
CA GLU A 137 20.65 -4.07 -16.10
C GLU A 137 20.53 -4.93 -14.84
N LYS A 138 21.43 -5.90 -14.66
CA LYS A 138 21.43 -6.80 -13.51
C LYS A 138 22.20 -6.19 -12.33
N MET A 139 21.54 -6.13 -11.17
CA MET A 139 22.08 -5.62 -9.91
C MET A 139 22.07 -6.74 -8.86
N VAL A 140 23.24 -7.28 -8.50
CA VAL A 140 23.39 -8.42 -7.58
C VAL A 140 23.44 -7.95 -6.14
N PHE A 141 22.78 -8.68 -5.23
CA PHE A 141 22.88 -8.44 -3.80
C PHE A 141 22.82 -9.75 -2.99
N HIS A 142 23.07 -9.64 -1.68
CA HIS A 142 22.88 -10.73 -0.73
C HIS A 142 22.34 -10.16 0.60
N TRP A 143 21.72 -11.03 1.40
CA TRP A 143 21.30 -10.67 2.75
C TRP A 143 22.51 -10.64 3.69
N GLU A 144 22.74 -9.54 4.39
CA GLU A 144 23.86 -9.39 5.32
C GLU A 144 23.81 -10.41 6.46
N ASP A 145 22.61 -10.72 6.93
CA ASP A 145 22.36 -11.60 8.06
C ASP A 145 22.22 -13.08 7.67
N GLN A 146 22.31 -13.45 6.38
CA GLN A 146 22.28 -14.85 5.94
C GLN A 146 23.66 -15.45 6.01
N THR A 147 23.86 -16.36 6.96
CA THR A 147 25.14 -17.06 7.18
C THR A 147 25.09 -18.56 6.85
N GLN A 148 23.90 -19.10 6.56
CA GLN A 148 23.67 -20.49 6.23
C GLN A 148 23.00 -20.60 4.86
N PHE A 149 23.54 -21.49 4.03
CA PHE A 149 23.08 -21.74 2.66
C PHE A 149 22.77 -23.21 2.42
N ALA A 150 22.59 -24.00 3.47
CA ALA A 150 22.05 -25.34 3.34
C ALA A 150 20.58 -25.26 2.92
N SER A 151 20.16 -26.06 1.96
CA SER A 151 18.79 -26.11 1.47
C SER A 151 17.81 -26.48 2.59
N GLN A 152 16.86 -25.60 2.85
CA GLN A 152 15.79 -25.74 3.85
C GLN A 152 14.44 -25.33 3.23
N PRO A 153 13.88 -26.12 2.31
CA PRO A 153 12.67 -25.75 1.57
C PRO A 153 11.51 -25.41 2.50
N ASN A 154 10.95 -24.20 2.36
CA ASN A 154 9.85 -23.67 3.17
C ASN A 154 10.12 -23.71 4.69
N ALA A 155 11.39 -23.66 5.09
CA ALA A 155 11.82 -23.73 6.48
C ALA A 155 12.97 -22.75 6.79
N ASN A 156 12.99 -21.63 6.09
CA ASN A 156 13.95 -20.54 6.26
C ASN A 156 13.23 -19.17 6.29
N ASN A 157 13.97 -18.08 6.52
CA ASN A 157 13.46 -16.72 6.57
C ASN A 157 14.23 -15.78 5.62
N TYR A 158 14.79 -16.32 4.54
CA TYR A 158 15.57 -15.59 3.53
C TYR A 158 14.95 -15.69 2.12
N ASP A 159 13.70 -16.12 2.06
CA ASP A 159 12.87 -16.00 0.89
C ASP A 159 12.32 -14.57 0.78
N CYS A 160 12.09 -14.09 -0.45
CA CYS A 160 11.58 -12.74 -0.69
C CYS A 160 10.68 -12.76 -1.92
N GLU A 161 9.46 -12.29 -1.76
CA GLU A 161 8.48 -12.23 -2.85
C GLU A 161 7.86 -10.83 -2.98
N ALA A 162 8.38 -9.85 -2.24
CA ALA A 162 7.77 -8.53 -2.20
C ALA A 162 8.80 -7.42 -2.11
N PHE A 163 8.64 -6.39 -2.93
CA PHE A 163 9.27 -5.10 -2.73
C PHE A 163 8.49 -3.99 -3.43
N PHE A 164 8.72 -2.77 -3.00
CA PHE A 164 8.33 -1.59 -3.77
C PHE A 164 9.50 -0.64 -3.97
N ALA A 165 9.46 0.08 -5.08
CA ALA A 165 10.43 1.11 -5.41
C ALA A 165 9.97 2.48 -4.89
N ARG A 166 10.93 3.24 -4.36
CA ARG A 166 10.85 4.67 -4.15
C ARG A 166 11.78 5.37 -5.15
N GLU A 167 11.85 6.68 -5.11
CA GLU A 167 12.76 7.42 -6.01
C GLU A 167 14.23 7.11 -5.73
N ASP A 168 14.59 6.83 -4.49
CA ASP A 168 15.98 6.67 -4.01
C ASP A 168 16.33 5.24 -3.58
N SER A 169 15.34 4.40 -3.32
CA SER A 169 15.55 3.08 -2.70
C SER A 169 14.49 2.05 -3.09
N LEU A 170 14.88 0.79 -3.01
CA LEU A 170 13.99 -0.37 -3.03
C LEU A 170 13.80 -0.85 -1.59
N VAL A 171 12.56 -1.06 -1.21
CA VAL A 171 12.18 -1.56 0.13
C VAL A 171 11.68 -2.98 -0.02
N LEU A 172 12.47 -3.95 0.47
CA LEU A 172 12.21 -5.38 0.30
C LEU A 172 11.60 -5.97 1.58
N PHE A 173 10.72 -6.96 1.42
CA PHE A 173 10.04 -7.66 2.49
C PHE A 173 10.24 -9.16 2.35
N SER A 174 10.83 -9.79 3.37
CA SER A 174 11.04 -11.25 3.34
C SER A 174 9.74 -12.03 3.55
N LYS A 175 9.68 -13.22 2.94
CA LYS A 175 8.64 -14.24 3.15
C LYS A 175 9.17 -15.25 4.16
N ASN A 176 8.89 -15.01 5.43
CA ASN A 176 9.45 -15.83 6.51
C ASN A 176 8.62 -17.09 6.74
N TRP A 177 9.12 -18.23 6.34
CA TRP A 177 8.44 -19.52 6.48
C TRP A 177 8.38 -20.05 7.92
N THR A 178 9.38 -19.68 8.77
CA THR A 178 9.48 -20.28 10.11
C THR A 178 8.76 -19.52 11.20
N ASP A 179 8.68 -18.18 11.11
CA ASP A 179 8.13 -17.34 12.17
C ASP A 179 6.91 -16.50 11.74
N LEU A 180 6.50 -16.60 10.44
CA LEU A 180 5.37 -15.87 9.85
C LEU A 180 5.44 -14.36 10.03
N LYS A 181 6.65 -13.83 10.17
CA LYS A 181 6.95 -12.40 10.14
C LYS A 181 7.40 -11.97 8.76
N THR A 182 7.60 -10.70 8.57
CA THR A 182 8.41 -10.15 7.49
C THR A 182 9.54 -9.32 8.07
N ARG A 183 10.72 -9.39 7.47
CA ARG A 183 11.83 -8.48 7.71
C ARG A 183 11.88 -7.46 6.59
N ARG A 184 12.20 -6.23 6.94
CA ARG A 184 12.35 -5.16 5.97
C ARG A 184 13.82 -4.85 5.72
N TYR A 185 14.18 -4.81 4.45
CA TYR A 185 15.51 -4.43 3.98
C TYR A 185 15.40 -3.22 3.04
N SER A 186 16.51 -2.54 2.80
CA SER A 186 16.57 -1.44 1.85
C SER A 186 17.83 -1.55 0.98
N LEU A 187 17.64 -1.29 -0.31
CA LEU A 187 18.70 -1.18 -1.30
C LEU A 187 18.55 0.17 -2.03
N PRO A 188 19.64 0.82 -2.48
CA PRO A 188 19.52 1.97 -3.37
C PRO A 188 18.91 1.53 -4.72
N VAL A 189 18.34 2.46 -5.49
CA VAL A 189 17.80 2.14 -6.83
C VAL A 189 18.86 1.86 -7.89
N PHE A 190 20.13 2.06 -7.55
CA PHE A 190 21.26 1.81 -8.42
C PHE A 190 22.52 1.42 -7.65
N TRP A 191 23.20 0.36 -8.11
CA TRP A 191 24.52 -0.05 -7.66
C TRP A 191 25.23 -0.86 -8.76
N SER A 192 26.55 -0.90 -8.75
CA SER A 192 27.38 -1.60 -9.77
C SER A 192 28.08 -2.86 -9.23
N ASP A 193 28.39 -2.86 -7.93
CA ASP A 193 29.06 -4.00 -7.28
C ASP A 193 28.03 -4.81 -6.48
N THR A 194 28.34 -6.03 -6.05
CA THR A 194 27.47 -6.82 -5.18
C THR A 194 27.22 -6.07 -3.86
N LEU A 195 25.94 -5.83 -3.55
CA LEU A 195 25.53 -5.07 -2.38
C LEU A 195 25.01 -6.00 -1.28
N SER A 196 25.29 -5.62 -0.03
CA SER A 196 24.75 -6.27 1.16
C SER A 196 23.47 -5.57 1.61
N ALA A 197 22.36 -6.29 1.65
CA ALA A 197 21.09 -5.76 2.14
C ALA A 197 20.99 -5.97 3.65
N THR A 198 20.97 -4.85 4.41
CA THR A 198 20.88 -4.88 5.87
C THR A 198 19.42 -4.92 6.34
N CYS A 199 19.11 -5.81 7.28
CA CYS A 199 17.81 -5.87 7.94
C CYS A 199 17.60 -4.62 8.81
N ILE A 200 16.53 -3.87 8.55
CA ILE A 200 16.23 -2.62 9.25
C ILE A 200 15.31 -2.87 10.45
N ASP A 201 14.22 -3.60 10.24
CA ASP A 201 13.23 -3.95 11.24
C ASP A 201 12.42 -5.19 10.81
N SER A 202 11.47 -5.60 11.63
CA SER A 202 10.59 -6.72 11.33
C SER A 202 9.19 -6.50 11.89
N PHE A 203 8.20 -7.14 11.25
CA PHE A 203 6.81 -7.06 11.67
C PHE A 203 6.14 -8.44 11.66
N ASN A 204 5.33 -8.71 12.67
CA ASN A 204 4.55 -9.95 12.72
C ASN A 204 3.30 -9.80 11.83
N VAL A 205 3.41 -10.28 10.60
CA VAL A 205 2.31 -10.27 9.63
C VAL A 205 1.34 -11.42 9.81
N ASP A 206 1.71 -12.42 10.60
CA ASP A 206 0.95 -13.66 10.83
C ASP A 206 0.58 -14.34 9.51
N GLY A 207 1.57 -14.53 8.65
CA GLY A 207 1.42 -15.12 7.31
C GLY A 207 2.66 -14.97 6.46
N LEU A 208 2.52 -15.19 5.16
CA LEU A 208 3.56 -15.12 4.15
C LEU A 208 3.26 -13.97 3.20
N ILE A 209 4.19 -13.01 3.07
CA ILE A 209 4.04 -11.86 2.17
C ILE A 209 4.44 -12.28 0.76
N THR A 210 3.62 -11.93 -0.23
CA THR A 210 3.78 -12.31 -1.64
C THR A 210 3.93 -11.12 -2.58
N ASP A 211 3.51 -9.92 -2.20
CA ASP A 211 3.78 -8.70 -2.97
C ASP A 211 3.60 -7.46 -2.10
N ALA A 212 4.10 -6.32 -2.58
CA ALA A 212 3.99 -5.04 -1.91
C ALA A 212 3.88 -3.87 -2.90
N CYS A 213 3.08 -2.87 -2.56
CA CYS A 213 3.05 -1.62 -3.30
C CYS A 213 3.03 -0.40 -2.37
N TYR A 214 3.39 0.76 -2.92
CA TYR A 214 3.52 2.00 -2.17
C TYR A 214 2.87 3.17 -2.92
N ASP A 215 2.06 3.92 -2.20
CA ASP A 215 1.51 5.20 -2.68
C ASP A 215 2.34 6.35 -2.09
N ALA A 216 3.16 6.96 -2.93
CA ALA A 216 4.00 8.09 -2.52
C ALA A 216 3.18 9.35 -2.23
N SER A 217 2.00 9.51 -2.83
CA SER A 217 1.16 10.69 -2.65
C SER A 217 0.44 10.69 -1.31
N LEU A 218 0.06 9.52 -0.82
CA LEU A 218 -0.60 9.31 0.48
C LEU A 218 0.40 8.89 1.57
N ASN A 219 1.63 8.53 1.21
CA ASN A 219 2.62 7.91 2.09
C ASN A 219 2.06 6.64 2.76
N GLU A 220 1.54 5.73 1.95
CA GLU A 220 0.92 4.48 2.38
C GLU A 220 1.58 3.28 1.70
N ALA A 221 1.75 2.19 2.44
CA ALA A 221 2.25 0.93 1.91
C ALA A 221 1.24 -0.20 2.13
N TYR A 222 1.19 -1.12 1.18
CA TYR A 222 0.30 -2.26 1.19
C TYR A 222 1.12 -3.52 1.01
N LEU A 223 0.94 -4.49 1.91
CA LEU A 223 1.59 -5.81 1.83
C LEU A 223 0.52 -6.86 1.60
N LEU A 224 0.57 -7.51 0.45
CA LEU A 224 -0.27 -8.66 0.12
C LEU A 224 0.35 -9.92 0.72
N GLY A 225 -0.47 -10.86 1.14
CA GLY A 225 0.02 -12.15 1.61
C GLY A 225 -1.09 -13.14 1.87
N TYR A 226 -0.70 -14.33 2.26
CA TYR A 226 -1.64 -15.37 2.66
C TYR A 226 -1.16 -16.11 3.91
N LYS A 227 -2.10 -16.77 4.58
CA LYS A 227 -1.84 -17.67 5.71
C LYS A 227 -2.34 -19.06 5.37
N ASN A 228 -1.47 -20.08 5.52
CA ASN A 228 -1.87 -21.47 5.41
C ASN A 228 -2.51 -21.92 6.73
N ASN A 229 -3.79 -22.26 6.67
CA ASN A 229 -4.56 -22.75 7.81
C ASN A 229 -4.57 -24.28 7.93
N GLY A 230 -3.64 -24.94 7.25
CA GLY A 230 -3.53 -26.39 7.16
C GLY A 230 -4.20 -26.98 5.91
N SER A 231 -3.74 -28.15 5.49
CA SER A 231 -4.26 -28.89 4.33
C SER A 231 -4.32 -28.06 3.02
N ASN A 232 -3.38 -27.14 2.82
CA ASN A 232 -3.33 -26.22 1.67
C ASN A 232 -4.59 -25.33 1.54
N PHE A 233 -5.24 -25.03 2.65
CA PHE A 233 -6.31 -24.06 2.69
C PHE A 233 -5.73 -22.71 3.12
N TYR A 234 -5.60 -21.80 2.16
CA TYR A 234 -5.04 -20.46 2.36
C TYR A 234 -6.14 -19.44 2.57
N THR A 235 -5.90 -18.47 3.44
CA THR A 235 -6.65 -17.20 3.51
C THR A 235 -5.72 -16.06 3.15
N SER A 236 -6.14 -15.23 2.21
CA SER A 236 -5.37 -14.08 1.73
C SER A 236 -5.74 -12.82 2.49
N PHE A 237 -4.75 -11.96 2.67
CA PHE A 237 -4.90 -10.69 3.39
C PHE A 237 -4.09 -9.58 2.74
N ILE A 238 -4.46 -8.34 3.07
CA ILE A 238 -3.65 -7.15 2.80
C ILE A 238 -3.43 -6.43 4.13
N TRP A 239 -2.17 -6.16 4.47
CA TRP A 239 -1.81 -5.19 5.49
C TRP A 239 -1.74 -3.81 4.86
N CYS A 240 -2.53 -2.87 5.37
CA CYS A 240 -2.45 -1.45 5.05
C CYS A 240 -1.62 -0.77 6.13
N LEU A 241 -0.59 -0.02 5.71
CA LEU A 241 0.35 0.69 6.58
C LEU A 241 0.30 2.18 6.24
N TRP A 242 0.03 3.05 7.21
CA TRP A 242 -0.05 4.49 7.01
C TRP A 242 0.29 5.28 8.27
N ASP A 243 0.39 6.59 8.15
CA ASP A 243 0.70 7.50 9.26
C ASP A 243 1.97 7.09 10.03
N PHE A 244 2.97 6.62 9.29
CA PHE A 244 4.26 6.21 9.83
C PHE A 244 5.29 7.34 9.69
N PRO A 245 6.15 7.56 10.72
CA PRO A 245 7.15 8.62 10.68
C PRO A 245 8.35 8.21 9.80
N ASN A 246 8.85 9.12 8.97
CA ASN A 246 10.16 8.99 8.28
C ASN A 246 10.40 7.63 7.60
N HIS A 247 9.41 7.10 6.89
CA HIS A 247 9.47 5.78 6.22
C HIS A 247 9.73 4.60 7.16
N HIS A 248 9.40 4.75 8.44
CA HIS A 248 9.39 3.66 9.40
C HIS A 248 8.03 2.93 9.29
N TYR A 249 7.85 2.18 8.20
CA TYR A 249 6.55 1.62 7.76
C TYR A 249 5.81 0.86 8.87
N PHE A 250 6.53 0.18 9.76
CA PHE A 250 5.93 -0.56 10.86
C PHE A 250 5.71 0.29 12.13
N GLY A 251 6.10 1.56 12.12
CA GLY A 251 5.96 2.49 13.23
C GLY A 251 4.65 3.28 13.29
N GLY A 252 3.82 3.18 12.25
CA GLY A 252 2.53 3.85 12.15
C GLY A 252 1.33 2.92 12.37
N ASN A 253 0.21 3.30 11.80
CA ASN A 253 -1.00 2.50 11.77
C ASN A 253 -0.83 1.27 10.89
N LYS A 254 -1.37 0.13 11.34
CA LYS A 254 -1.27 -1.17 10.68
C LYS A 254 -2.61 -1.89 10.77
N ARG A 255 -3.32 -2.01 9.64
CA ARG A 255 -4.62 -2.68 9.58
C ARG A 255 -4.56 -3.86 8.65
N ARG A 256 -4.89 -5.03 9.16
CA ARG A 256 -5.05 -6.25 8.36
C ARG A 256 -6.48 -6.35 7.86
N ILE A 257 -6.62 -6.59 6.55
CA ILE A 257 -7.90 -6.81 5.87
C ILE A 257 -7.85 -8.20 5.24
N GLU A 258 -8.72 -9.11 5.71
CA GLU A 258 -8.89 -10.42 5.10
C GLU A 258 -9.67 -10.26 3.78
N ILE A 259 -9.13 -10.80 2.67
CA ILE A 259 -9.68 -10.58 1.32
C ILE A 259 -10.29 -11.84 0.68
N GLY A 260 -10.25 -12.95 1.36
CA GLY A 260 -10.86 -14.20 0.91
C GLY A 260 -10.00 -15.42 1.17
N ASN A 261 -10.48 -16.56 0.75
CA ASN A 261 -9.75 -17.82 0.83
C ASN A 261 -9.42 -18.37 -0.57
N VAL A 262 -8.60 -19.42 -0.65
CA VAL A 262 -8.12 -20.00 -1.91
C VAL A 262 -9.24 -20.34 -2.89
N LEU A 263 -10.43 -20.76 -2.43
CA LEU A 263 -11.55 -21.08 -3.31
C LEU A 263 -12.16 -19.85 -3.99
N ASN A 264 -12.09 -18.70 -3.32
CA ASN A 264 -12.61 -17.43 -3.81
C ASN A 264 -11.59 -16.68 -4.65
N VAL A 265 -10.34 -16.55 -4.16
CA VAL A 265 -9.35 -15.65 -4.74
C VAL A 265 -8.13 -16.37 -5.35
N SER A 266 -8.09 -17.71 -5.35
CA SER A 266 -6.89 -18.50 -5.70
C SER A 266 -5.72 -18.16 -4.77
N GLN A 267 -4.49 -18.36 -5.20
CA GLN A 267 -3.30 -17.90 -4.49
C GLN A 267 -2.91 -16.51 -5.01
N THR A 268 -2.99 -15.51 -4.14
CA THR A 268 -2.79 -14.11 -4.51
C THR A 268 -1.30 -13.76 -4.47
N GLU A 269 -0.77 -13.27 -5.63
CA GLU A 269 0.67 -13.06 -5.83
C GLU A 269 1.01 -11.66 -6.36
N GLY A 270 0.04 -10.82 -6.67
CA GLY A 270 0.31 -9.46 -7.17
C GLY A 270 -0.64 -8.42 -6.64
N ILE A 271 -0.13 -7.24 -6.27
CA ILE A 271 -0.92 -6.09 -5.85
C ILE A 271 -0.39 -4.78 -6.44
N THR A 272 -1.29 -3.94 -6.95
CA THR A 272 -0.94 -2.58 -7.40
C THR A 272 -2.05 -1.59 -7.13
N LEU A 273 -1.70 -0.32 -7.01
CA LEU A 273 -2.66 0.77 -6.82
C LEU A 273 -3.06 1.39 -8.16
N SER A 274 -4.30 1.86 -8.22
CA SER A 274 -4.86 2.57 -9.38
C SER A 274 -5.28 4.00 -9.06
N ALA A 275 -5.71 4.22 -7.83
CA ALA A 275 -6.08 5.51 -7.25
C ALA A 275 -5.96 5.39 -5.73
N ASN A 276 -6.30 6.46 -5.02
CA ASN A 276 -6.29 6.49 -3.56
C ASN A 276 -7.10 5.31 -2.99
N HIS A 277 -6.45 4.44 -2.21
CA HIS A 277 -7.04 3.27 -1.57
C HIS A 277 -7.74 2.28 -2.51
N GLN A 278 -7.44 2.34 -3.81
CA GLN A 278 -8.02 1.47 -4.83
C GLN A 278 -6.92 0.81 -5.65
N GLY A 279 -7.16 -0.41 -6.09
CA GLY A 279 -6.16 -1.11 -6.88
C GLY A 279 -6.63 -2.45 -7.41
N PHE A 280 -5.65 -3.23 -7.81
CA PHE A 280 -5.84 -4.55 -8.37
C PHE A 280 -5.04 -5.58 -7.57
N VAL A 281 -5.59 -6.79 -7.50
CA VAL A 281 -4.91 -7.98 -6.99
C VAL A 281 -4.95 -9.03 -8.10
N SER A 282 -3.82 -9.65 -8.39
CA SER A 282 -3.77 -10.83 -9.26
C SER A 282 -3.51 -12.09 -8.44
N SER A 283 -3.94 -13.22 -8.98
CA SER A 283 -3.70 -14.53 -8.40
C SER A 283 -3.27 -15.52 -9.47
N GLU A 284 -2.46 -16.48 -9.08
CA GLU A 284 -2.02 -17.57 -9.95
C GLU A 284 -3.06 -18.70 -10.03
N LYS A 285 -2.81 -19.62 -10.97
CA LYS A 285 -3.58 -20.85 -11.14
C LYS A 285 -3.25 -21.82 -10.03
N VAL A 286 -4.28 -22.33 -9.38
CA VAL A 286 -4.11 -23.42 -8.40
C VAL A 286 -4.63 -24.72 -8.98
N VAL A 287 -3.79 -25.74 -8.97
CA VAL A 287 -4.14 -27.10 -9.39
C VAL A 287 -4.09 -28.04 -8.19
N SER A 288 -5.26 -28.54 -7.79
CA SER A 288 -5.40 -29.54 -6.73
C SER A 288 -6.51 -30.52 -7.12
N ILE A 289 -7.43 -30.88 -6.19
CA ILE A 289 -8.64 -31.64 -6.50
C ILE A 289 -9.54 -30.88 -7.48
N ILE A 290 -9.52 -29.56 -7.42
CA ILE A 290 -10.14 -28.65 -8.38
C ILE A 290 -9.06 -27.76 -9.00
N THR A 291 -9.32 -27.28 -10.21
CA THR A 291 -8.47 -26.29 -10.86
C THR A 291 -9.14 -24.91 -10.74
N LEU A 292 -8.40 -23.96 -10.18
CA LEU A 292 -8.79 -22.56 -10.11
C LEU A 292 -7.95 -21.78 -11.12
N ALA A 293 -8.60 -21.07 -12.04
CA ALA A 293 -7.92 -20.24 -13.03
C ALA A 293 -7.21 -19.06 -12.35
N PRO A 294 -6.15 -18.51 -12.97
CA PRO A 294 -5.55 -17.25 -12.55
C PRO A 294 -6.57 -16.13 -12.74
N LYS A 295 -6.58 -15.15 -11.83
CA LYS A 295 -7.64 -14.14 -11.77
C LYS A 295 -7.08 -12.74 -11.57
N LEU A 296 -7.83 -11.76 -12.03
CA LEU A 296 -7.66 -10.34 -11.70
C LEU A 296 -8.88 -9.87 -10.90
N PHE A 297 -8.59 -9.11 -9.85
CA PHE A 297 -9.59 -8.50 -8.97
C PHE A 297 -9.34 -7.01 -8.82
N ARG A 298 -10.38 -6.27 -8.40
CA ARG A 298 -10.28 -4.89 -7.92
C ARG A 298 -10.61 -4.82 -6.44
N PHE A 299 -9.97 -3.88 -5.75
CA PHE A 299 -10.34 -3.51 -4.38
C PHE A 299 -10.52 -1.99 -4.26
N GLN A 300 -11.29 -1.60 -3.23
CA GLN A 300 -11.54 -0.21 -2.87
C GLN A 300 -11.66 -0.13 -1.34
N PHE A 301 -10.64 0.43 -0.70
CA PHE A 301 -10.51 0.44 0.75
C PHE A 301 -10.82 1.80 1.39
N ASN A 302 -11.43 2.74 0.69
CA ASN A 302 -11.73 4.09 1.19
C ASN A 302 -12.37 4.06 2.59
N SER A 303 -13.35 3.18 2.82
CA SER A 303 -14.04 3.07 4.12
C SER A 303 -13.14 2.65 5.30
N TYR A 304 -11.96 2.11 5.03
CA TYR A 304 -10.99 1.73 6.07
C TYR A 304 -10.00 2.85 6.42
N PHE A 305 -9.96 3.91 5.63
CA PHE A 305 -9.10 5.08 5.80
C PHE A 305 -9.89 6.36 6.07
N GLU A 306 -11.14 6.41 5.62
CA GLU A 306 -12.03 7.49 6.01
C GLU A 306 -12.14 7.45 7.53
N SER A 307 -11.59 8.45 8.22
CA SER A 307 -12.02 8.65 9.58
C SER A 307 -13.55 8.68 9.51
N LEU A 308 -14.21 7.81 10.27
CA LEU A 308 -15.56 8.07 10.71
C LEU A 308 -15.44 9.28 11.69
N ALA A 309 -15.03 10.43 11.21
CA ALA A 309 -15.65 11.61 11.67
C ALA A 309 -17.13 11.29 11.40
N GLU A 310 -17.85 10.76 12.38
CA GLU A 310 -19.13 11.34 12.61
C GLU A 310 -18.83 12.83 12.56
N ILE A 311 -19.09 13.45 11.40
CA ILE A 311 -19.58 14.83 11.43
C ILE A 311 -20.67 14.68 12.47
N PRO A 312 -20.47 15.21 13.71
CA PRO A 312 -21.53 15.15 14.70
C PRO A 312 -22.70 15.69 13.92
N THR A 313 -23.69 14.81 13.63
CA THR A 313 -24.92 15.26 12.94
C THR A 313 -25.27 16.46 13.73
N PRO A 314 -25.22 17.70 13.16
CA PRO A 314 -25.27 18.90 13.95
C PRO A 314 -26.46 18.65 14.86
N SER A 315 -26.20 18.53 16.15
CA SER A 315 -27.32 18.52 17.09
C SER A 315 -28.09 19.72 16.64
N SER A 316 -29.41 19.63 16.47
CA SER A 316 -30.27 20.70 16.00
C SER A 316 -30.00 22.06 16.71
N ASP A 317 -29.08 22.10 17.62
CA ASP A 317 -28.65 23.19 18.49
C ASP A 317 -27.33 23.86 18.11
N LEU A 318 -26.63 23.44 17.02
CA LEU A 318 -25.48 24.20 16.55
C LEU A 318 -25.95 25.39 15.71
N PRO A 319 -25.48 26.60 16.03
CA PRO A 319 -25.96 27.83 15.38
C PRO A 319 -25.39 28.06 13.97
N PHE A 320 -24.86 27.03 13.30
CA PHE A 320 -24.28 27.17 11.96
C PHE A 320 -24.38 25.89 11.16
N GLN A 321 -24.35 26.00 9.83
CA GLN A 321 -24.22 24.94 8.87
C GLN A 321 -23.01 25.19 7.99
N ILE A 322 -22.22 24.16 7.69
CA ILE A 322 -21.14 24.22 6.72
C ILE A 322 -21.68 23.70 5.40
N ILE A 323 -21.65 24.51 4.37
CA ILE A 323 -21.96 24.11 3.00
C ILE A 323 -20.68 24.26 2.20
N THR A 324 -20.12 23.13 1.74
CA THR A 324 -19.04 23.13 0.76
C THR A 324 -19.68 23.15 -0.62
N GLN A 325 -19.54 24.22 -1.38
CA GLN A 325 -19.84 24.18 -2.81
C GLN A 325 -18.65 23.61 -3.56
N ASN A 326 -18.89 22.63 -4.41
CA ASN A 326 -17.92 22.04 -5.35
C ASN A 326 -17.51 23.08 -6.42
N GLY A 327 -16.60 23.95 -6.06
CA GLY A 327 -16.06 25.01 -6.92
C GLY A 327 -14.84 25.58 -6.22
N ASN A 328 -13.83 24.96 -6.39
CA ASN A 328 -12.37 25.13 -6.38
C ASN A 328 -11.66 26.10 -5.43
N GLU A 329 -12.24 27.06 -4.73
CA GLU A 329 -11.36 28.03 -4.04
C GLU A 329 -11.88 28.57 -2.69
N TRP A 330 -13.08 28.24 -2.23
CA TRP A 330 -13.59 28.80 -0.97
C TRP A 330 -14.67 27.96 -0.29
N HIS A 331 -14.80 28.10 1.05
CA HIS A 331 -15.82 27.45 1.86
C HIS A 331 -16.81 28.47 2.41
N GLU A 332 -18.10 28.17 2.32
CA GLU A 332 -19.17 28.96 2.94
C GLU A 332 -19.62 28.30 4.24
N ILE A 333 -19.59 29.09 5.32
CA ILE A 333 -20.07 28.72 6.65
C ILE A 333 -21.31 29.54 6.93
N TYR A 334 -22.48 28.92 6.92
CA TYR A 334 -23.73 29.57 7.26
C TYR A 334 -23.94 29.60 8.77
N ILE A 335 -24.22 30.76 9.32
CA ILE A 335 -24.41 30.96 10.76
C ILE A 335 -25.89 31.29 11.00
N SER A 336 -26.59 30.45 11.77
CA SER A 336 -27.95 30.73 12.21
C SER A 336 -27.92 31.53 13.51
N GLY A 337 -28.33 32.79 13.44
CA GLY A 337 -28.38 33.73 14.59
C GLY A 337 -27.49 34.96 14.42
N ASN A 338 -27.72 35.96 15.28
CA ASN A 338 -26.94 37.20 15.29
C ASN A 338 -25.74 37.04 16.25
N PHE A 339 -24.55 36.94 15.70
CA PHE A 339 -23.31 36.93 16.47
C PHE A 339 -22.50 38.19 16.22
N SER A 340 -22.10 38.86 17.28
CA SER A 340 -21.50 40.19 17.20
C SER A 340 -20.05 40.20 16.68
N SER A 341 -19.32 39.13 16.75
CA SER A 341 -17.91 39.08 16.33
C SER A 341 -17.43 37.62 16.11
N PRO A 342 -17.75 37.00 14.97
CA PRO A 342 -17.17 35.71 14.65
C PRO A 342 -15.67 35.88 14.39
N SER A 343 -14.86 34.97 14.89
CA SER A 343 -13.45 34.83 14.54
C SER A 343 -13.16 33.42 14.03
N LEU A 344 -12.27 33.34 13.07
CA LEU A 344 -11.76 32.07 12.52
C LEU A 344 -10.26 32.10 12.63
N CYS A 345 -9.68 31.08 13.26
CA CYS A 345 -8.23 30.96 13.39
C CYS A 345 -7.76 29.52 13.10
N ASP A 346 -6.48 29.36 12.79
CA ASP A 346 -5.87 28.03 12.70
C ASP A 346 -5.60 27.43 14.09
N LEU A 347 -5.09 26.19 14.13
CA LEU A 347 -4.76 25.52 15.39
C LEU A 347 -3.62 26.19 16.17
N GLN A 348 -2.84 27.08 15.54
CA GLN A 348 -1.82 27.90 16.18
C GLN A 348 -2.36 29.23 16.70
N GLY A 349 -3.67 29.49 16.55
CA GLY A 349 -4.31 30.73 16.98
C GLY A 349 -4.08 31.92 16.04
N ARG A 350 -3.62 31.68 14.80
CA ARG A 350 -3.45 32.75 13.81
C ARG A 350 -4.78 33.02 13.13
N ASP A 351 -5.18 34.29 13.07
CA ASP A 351 -6.43 34.70 12.41
C ASP A 351 -6.40 34.32 10.92
N LEU A 352 -7.47 33.66 10.47
CA LEU A 352 -7.68 33.31 9.08
C LEU A 352 -8.54 34.38 8.40
N CYS A 353 -8.14 34.78 7.18
CA CYS A 353 -8.92 35.73 6.39
C CYS A 353 -10.26 35.12 6.00
N PHE A 354 -11.34 35.88 6.21
CA PHE A 354 -12.67 35.51 5.75
C PHE A 354 -13.48 36.76 5.35
N LEU A 355 -14.41 36.57 4.41
CA LEU A 355 -15.40 37.57 4.04
C LEU A 355 -16.68 37.30 4.83
N LYS A 356 -17.15 38.29 5.55
CA LYS A 356 -18.39 38.21 6.33
C LYS A 356 -19.55 38.90 5.57
N THR A 357 -20.64 38.17 5.40
CA THR A 357 -21.94 38.73 5.08
C THR A 357 -22.87 38.59 6.28
N ALA A 358 -24.13 39.01 6.19
CA ALA A 358 -25.05 39.06 7.36
C ALA A 358 -25.09 37.68 8.11
N ASN A 359 -25.13 36.55 7.39
CA ASN A 359 -25.27 35.21 7.97
C ASN A 359 -24.27 34.22 7.42
N THR A 360 -23.20 34.66 6.74
CA THR A 360 -22.25 33.75 6.09
C THR A 360 -20.82 34.25 6.27
N LEU A 361 -19.91 33.31 6.55
CA LEU A 361 -18.46 33.49 6.44
C LEU A 361 -17.95 32.74 5.23
N LYS A 362 -17.14 33.40 4.40
CA LYS A 362 -16.42 32.75 3.29
C LYS A 362 -14.92 32.76 3.57
N THR A 363 -14.28 31.61 3.48
CA THR A 363 -12.84 31.50 3.65
C THR A 363 -12.22 30.65 2.54
N PHE A 364 -10.98 30.95 2.20
CA PHE A 364 -10.14 30.16 1.28
C PHE A 364 -9.25 29.18 2.02
N HIS A 365 -9.38 29.11 3.35
CA HIS A 365 -8.58 28.18 4.14
C HIS A 365 -9.06 26.76 3.93
N HIS A 366 -8.11 25.82 3.73
CA HIS A 366 -8.35 24.39 3.72
C HIS A 366 -7.71 23.78 4.96
N GLY A 367 -8.31 22.75 5.50
CA GLY A 367 -7.83 22.05 6.69
C GLY A 367 -8.60 22.41 7.96
N ILE A 368 -7.96 22.29 9.11
CA ILE A 368 -8.63 22.47 10.40
C ILE A 368 -8.58 23.93 10.84
N ALA A 369 -9.72 24.45 11.24
CA ALA A 369 -9.87 25.81 11.75
C ALA A 369 -10.74 25.84 13.02
N LEU A 370 -10.54 26.85 13.87
CA LEU A 370 -11.35 27.13 15.06
C LEU A 370 -12.29 28.31 14.74
N LEU A 371 -13.59 28.05 14.75
CA LEU A 371 -14.61 29.06 14.64
C LEU A 371 -15.10 29.47 16.04
N THR A 372 -14.97 30.70 16.40
CA THR A 372 -15.51 31.27 17.66
C THR A 372 -16.70 32.17 17.37
N LEU A 373 -17.83 31.88 18.02
CA LEU A 373 -19.06 32.63 17.96
C LEU A 373 -19.46 33.07 19.39
N GLY A 374 -19.17 34.31 19.73
CA GLY A 374 -19.33 34.82 21.08
C GLY A 374 -18.42 34.07 22.08
N THR A 375 -18.97 33.33 23.02
CA THR A 375 -18.21 32.56 24.02
C THR A 375 -18.00 31.09 23.65
N LYS A 376 -18.52 30.63 22.50
CA LYS A 376 -18.43 29.25 22.05
C LYS A 376 -17.39 29.12 20.92
N THR A 377 -16.46 28.19 21.08
CA THR A 377 -15.49 27.84 20.04
C THR A 377 -15.72 26.42 19.57
N THR A 378 -15.68 26.20 18.27
CA THR A 378 -15.87 24.90 17.61
C THR A 378 -14.76 24.67 16.60
N LEU A 379 -14.34 23.41 16.51
CA LEU A 379 -13.39 22.94 15.50
C LEU A 379 -14.15 22.69 14.19
N LEU A 380 -13.62 23.22 13.08
CA LEU A 380 -14.13 23.00 11.73
C LEU A 380 -13.08 22.27 10.90
N TYR A 381 -13.52 21.36 10.07
CA TYR A 381 -12.73 20.84 8.96
C TYR A 381 -13.26 21.45 7.67
N LEU A 382 -12.39 22.14 6.95
CA LEU A 382 -12.66 22.79 5.66
C LEU A 382 -11.91 21.98 4.59
N PRO A 383 -12.60 21.09 3.86
CA PRO A 383 -12.01 20.15 2.95
C PRO A 383 -11.22 20.75 1.79
#